data_6763a91678d6b02cc31e48970e833b0b
#
_entry.id   6763a91678d6b02cc31e48970e833b0b
#
_cell.length_a   1.000
_cell.length_b   1.000
_cell.length_c   1.000
_cell.angle_alpha   90.00
_cell.angle_beta   90.00
_cell.angle_gamma   90.00
#
_symmetry.space_group_name_H-M   'P 1'
#
loop_
_entity.id
_entity.type
_entity.pdbx_description
1 polymer ?
#
loop_
_entity_poly.entity_id
_entity_poly.type
_entity_poly.pdbx_seq_one_letter_code
_entity_poly.pdbx_strand_id
1 'polypeptide(L)'
;MSDIEIARRAIKKPIPEVAKRIGIPEDALEPYGRDKAKLDATFVKSLEGRKQGKLILVTAINPTKAGEGKTTTTIGLGDALARIGKKTAIALREPSLGPCFGQKGGATGGGHAQVVPMADINLHFTGDFHAITTAHNLLAAMLDNHIYWGNSLGIDSRRVFWPRVLDMNDRALRDVVMSLGGVANGFPRQGRFDITTASEVMAILCLARDLEDLEQRLARIVVAETREGKAITAGDLKASSAMAAVLKDAAKPNLVQTLENNPVLIHGGPFANIAHGCNSVIATRAALALGDYVVTEAGFGADLGAEKFLDIKCRQAGLKPELAVVVATVRALKLHGGADEKTLEKEDVAAVERGLPNLLRHVENLAKFGLPVLVAINRFLTDTPAELKTIEDKCAAAGAKAYLCEHWAKGGAGAESLARAVVETIDKGQAKFKPIYADELSLSAKIETVAKEIYRASGISIAGPAAKRLKALEDAGYGKLPVCIAKTQYSFAADPSLRGAPTGHVLPIREVRLSAGAGFVVAMAGEIMSMPGLPRVPAAEKIGLTADGEVDGIF
;
A
#
# COMPACT_ATOMS: atom_id res chain seq x y z
N MET A 1 -24.22 -11.66 -10.77
CA MET A 1 -23.69 -12.13 -9.48
C MET A 1 -22.80 -11.05 -8.92
N SER A 2 -22.94 -10.71 -7.64
CA SER A 2 -22.05 -9.83 -6.91
C SER A 2 -20.71 -10.52 -6.64
N ASP A 3 -19.67 -9.76 -6.28
CA ASP A 3 -18.35 -10.31 -6.00
C ASP A 3 -18.39 -11.30 -4.81
N ILE A 4 -19.20 -11.02 -3.77
CA ILE A 4 -19.37 -11.93 -2.63
C ILE A 4 -20.10 -13.22 -3.02
N GLU A 5 -21.08 -13.17 -3.94
CA GLU A 5 -21.75 -14.38 -4.43
C GLU A 5 -20.81 -15.28 -5.24
N ILE A 6 -19.92 -14.69 -6.05
CA ILE A 6 -18.88 -15.42 -6.77
C ILE A 6 -17.91 -16.08 -5.77
N ALA A 7 -17.46 -15.32 -4.76
CA ALA A 7 -16.56 -15.84 -3.73
C ALA A 7 -17.18 -17.00 -2.92
N ARG A 8 -18.46 -16.93 -2.58
CA ARG A 8 -19.17 -18.02 -1.88
C ARG A 8 -19.28 -19.30 -2.68
N ARG A 9 -19.39 -19.21 -4.01
CA ARG A 9 -19.45 -20.37 -4.92
C ARG A 9 -18.09 -20.98 -5.23
N ALA A 10 -17.02 -20.38 -4.74
CA ALA A 10 -15.67 -20.84 -4.98
C ALA A 10 -15.44 -22.25 -4.41
N ILE A 11 -14.88 -23.14 -5.23
CA ILE A 11 -14.41 -24.46 -4.79
C ILE A 11 -13.01 -24.27 -4.21
N LYS A 12 -12.96 -24.01 -2.90
CA LYS A 12 -11.70 -23.83 -2.18
C LYS A 12 -11.03 -25.17 -1.91
N LYS A 13 -9.72 -25.23 -2.11
CA LYS A 13 -8.89 -26.37 -1.69
C LYS A 13 -8.45 -26.17 -0.23
N PRO A 14 -8.20 -27.27 0.50
CA PRO A 14 -7.51 -27.21 1.78
C PRO A 14 -6.19 -26.45 1.65
N ILE A 15 -5.90 -25.57 2.59
CA ILE A 15 -4.72 -24.67 2.49
C ILE A 15 -3.38 -25.42 2.34
N PRO A 16 -3.16 -26.65 2.91
CA PRO A 16 -1.95 -27.42 2.65
C PRO A 16 -1.77 -27.83 1.18
N GLU A 17 -2.88 -28.07 0.45
CA GLU A 17 -2.80 -28.39 -0.98
C GLU A 17 -2.38 -27.16 -1.81
N VAL A 18 -2.85 -25.99 -1.43
CA VAL A 18 -2.45 -24.72 -2.05
C VAL A 18 -0.96 -24.44 -1.78
N ALA A 19 -0.51 -24.66 -0.55
CA ALA A 19 0.87 -24.50 -0.12
C ALA A 19 1.86 -25.34 -0.93
N LYS A 20 1.50 -26.59 -1.22
CA LYS A 20 2.30 -27.53 -2.04
C LYS A 20 2.61 -27.00 -3.43
N ARG A 21 1.73 -26.17 -4.03
CA ARG A 21 1.95 -25.61 -5.38
C ARG A 21 3.22 -24.77 -5.50
N ILE A 22 3.64 -24.15 -4.40
CA ILE A 22 4.89 -23.36 -4.35
C ILE A 22 5.95 -23.98 -3.44
N GLY A 23 5.73 -25.21 -2.97
CA GLY A 23 6.73 -25.97 -2.20
C GLY A 23 6.82 -25.59 -0.74
N ILE A 24 5.72 -25.15 -0.13
CA ILE A 24 5.60 -24.98 1.32
C ILE A 24 5.18 -26.32 1.92
N PRO A 25 5.96 -26.91 2.84
CA PRO A 25 5.58 -28.14 3.52
C PRO A 25 4.48 -27.89 4.56
N GLU A 26 3.73 -28.94 4.89
CA GLU A 26 2.56 -28.79 5.78
C GLU A 26 2.93 -28.39 7.21
N ASP A 27 4.07 -28.86 7.71
CA ASP A 27 4.61 -28.53 9.03
C ASP A 27 5.10 -27.07 9.14
N ALA A 28 5.24 -26.37 8.01
CA ALA A 28 5.52 -24.93 7.97
C ALA A 28 4.25 -24.06 7.99
N LEU A 29 3.07 -24.66 8.14
CA LEU A 29 1.80 -23.96 8.20
C LEU A 29 1.25 -23.91 9.63
N GLU A 30 0.83 -22.75 10.07
CA GLU A 30 0.01 -22.55 11.26
C GLU A 30 -1.45 -22.32 10.81
N PRO A 31 -2.34 -23.34 10.88
CA PRO A 31 -3.69 -23.24 10.31
C PRO A 31 -4.57 -22.23 11.06
N TYR A 32 -5.30 -21.42 10.30
CA TYR A 32 -6.40 -20.58 10.76
C TYR A 32 -7.71 -21.07 10.11
N GLY A 33 -8.18 -22.23 10.52
CA GLY A 33 -9.26 -22.96 9.87
C GLY A 33 -8.76 -23.75 8.64
N ARG A 34 -9.66 -24.01 7.67
CA ARG A 34 -9.35 -24.88 6.51
C ARG A 34 -8.72 -24.12 5.34
N ASP A 35 -9.03 -22.85 5.22
CA ASP A 35 -8.82 -22.05 4.01
C ASP A 35 -7.71 -20.98 4.17
N LYS A 36 -7.15 -20.85 5.38
CA LYS A 36 -6.13 -19.85 5.74
C LYS A 36 -5.05 -20.50 6.60
N ALA A 37 -3.83 -20.01 6.47
CA ALA A 37 -2.74 -20.34 7.39
C ALA A 37 -1.76 -19.17 7.49
N LYS A 38 -0.99 -19.12 8.57
CA LYS A 38 0.24 -18.32 8.63
C LYS A 38 1.44 -19.19 8.28
N LEU A 39 2.47 -18.57 7.71
CA LEU A 39 3.76 -19.25 7.51
C LEU A 39 4.57 -19.22 8.81
N ASP A 40 5.07 -20.37 9.22
CA ASP A 40 5.98 -20.48 10.37
C ASP A 40 7.21 -19.59 10.19
N ALA A 41 7.62 -18.89 11.25
CA ALA A 41 8.73 -17.94 11.20
C ALA A 41 10.08 -18.63 10.93
N THR A 42 10.28 -19.84 11.45
CA THR A 42 11.50 -20.65 11.22
C THR A 42 11.58 -21.09 9.76
N PHE A 43 10.47 -21.49 9.19
CA PHE A 43 10.39 -21.81 7.76
C PHE A 43 10.71 -20.56 6.92
N VAL A 44 10.08 -19.41 7.19
CA VAL A 44 10.35 -18.16 6.46
C VAL A 44 11.84 -17.82 6.54
N LYS A 45 12.48 -17.93 7.70
CA LYS A 45 13.92 -17.72 7.86
C LYS A 45 14.75 -18.72 7.04
N SER A 46 14.32 -19.98 6.92
CA SER A 46 15.00 -21.00 6.11
C SER A 46 15.00 -20.72 4.60
N LEU A 47 14.17 -19.75 4.15
CA LEU A 47 14.12 -19.32 2.75
C LEU A 47 15.25 -18.36 2.37
N GLU A 48 15.97 -17.81 3.35
CA GLU A 48 17.10 -16.90 3.10
C GLU A 48 18.18 -17.59 2.26
N GLY A 49 18.74 -16.83 1.32
CA GLY A 49 19.77 -17.32 0.39
C GLY A 49 19.25 -18.20 -0.76
N ARG A 50 17.97 -18.55 -0.80
CA ARG A 50 17.41 -19.25 -1.97
C ARG A 50 17.42 -18.37 -3.20
N LYS A 51 17.49 -19.01 -4.38
CA LYS A 51 17.34 -18.31 -5.67
C LYS A 51 16.00 -17.57 -5.69
N GLN A 52 16.05 -16.28 -6.01
CA GLN A 52 14.87 -15.44 -6.09
C GLN A 52 14.18 -15.56 -7.45
N GLY A 53 12.84 -15.61 -7.43
CA GLY A 53 12.00 -15.48 -8.62
C GLY A 53 11.99 -14.06 -9.19
N LYS A 54 11.18 -13.86 -10.22
CA LYS A 54 11.02 -12.60 -10.95
C LYS A 54 9.92 -11.74 -10.32
N LEU A 55 10.27 -10.55 -9.84
CA LEU A 55 9.34 -9.63 -9.19
C LEU A 55 8.65 -8.73 -10.22
N ILE A 56 7.33 -8.78 -10.29
CA ILE A 56 6.47 -7.98 -11.16
C ILE A 56 5.66 -7.03 -10.29
N LEU A 57 5.79 -5.72 -10.56
CA LEU A 57 5.01 -4.69 -9.89
C LEU A 57 3.78 -4.35 -10.71
N VAL A 58 2.58 -4.47 -10.13
CA VAL A 58 1.34 -3.93 -10.69
C VAL A 58 1.01 -2.62 -10.01
N THR A 59 0.80 -1.59 -10.80
CA THR A 59 0.40 -0.25 -10.38
C THR A 59 -0.68 0.29 -11.30
N ALA A 60 -1.08 1.56 -11.20
CA ALA A 60 -2.09 2.13 -12.08
C ALA A 60 -1.83 3.60 -12.39
N ILE A 61 -2.64 4.16 -13.28
CA ILE A 61 -2.80 5.60 -13.47
C ILE A 61 -3.45 6.23 -12.24
N ASN A 62 -3.51 7.58 -12.17
CA ASN A 62 -4.23 8.25 -11.09
C ASN A 62 -5.70 7.79 -11.05
N PRO A 63 -6.23 7.38 -9.89
CA PRO A 63 -7.49 6.68 -9.82
C PRO A 63 -8.72 7.59 -9.92
N THR A 64 -9.84 6.98 -10.33
CA THR A 64 -11.19 7.47 -10.04
C THR A 64 -11.59 7.12 -8.60
N LYS A 65 -12.73 7.65 -8.14
CA LYS A 65 -13.31 7.26 -6.82
C LYS A 65 -13.62 5.76 -6.73
N ALA A 66 -13.98 5.15 -7.86
CA ALA A 66 -14.31 3.73 -7.93
C ALA A 66 -13.06 2.80 -7.94
N GLY A 67 -11.88 3.36 -8.15
CA GLY A 67 -10.63 2.61 -8.31
C GLY A 67 -10.45 2.01 -9.70
N GLU A 68 -9.24 1.50 -9.99
CA GLU A 68 -8.86 1.06 -11.35
C GLU A 68 -8.67 -0.46 -11.46
N GLY A 69 -8.98 -1.20 -10.40
CA GLY A 69 -8.87 -2.65 -10.41
C GLY A 69 -7.43 -3.21 -10.37
N LYS A 70 -6.50 -2.52 -9.71
CA LYS A 70 -5.13 -3.00 -9.54
C LYS A 70 -5.06 -4.39 -8.92
N THR A 71 -5.74 -4.59 -7.79
CA THR A 71 -5.75 -5.88 -7.08
C THR A 71 -6.36 -6.97 -7.96
N THR A 72 -7.47 -6.68 -8.65
CA THR A 72 -8.10 -7.57 -9.62
C THR A 72 -7.13 -7.95 -10.75
N THR A 73 -6.37 -6.96 -11.28
CA THR A 73 -5.36 -7.21 -12.32
C THR A 73 -4.16 -8.00 -11.76
N THR A 74 -3.72 -7.72 -10.53
CA THR A 74 -2.63 -8.46 -9.86
C THR A 74 -2.98 -9.94 -9.71
N ILE A 75 -4.21 -10.23 -9.27
CA ILE A 75 -4.73 -11.60 -9.11
C ILE A 75 -4.90 -12.25 -10.49
N GLY A 76 -5.57 -11.57 -11.43
CA GLY A 76 -5.79 -12.10 -12.77
C GLY A 76 -4.49 -12.39 -13.53
N LEU A 77 -3.46 -11.54 -13.38
CA LEU A 77 -2.14 -11.79 -13.95
C LEU A 77 -1.43 -12.97 -13.26
N GLY A 78 -1.54 -13.08 -11.92
CA GLY A 78 -0.99 -14.22 -11.20
C GLY A 78 -1.62 -15.54 -11.61
N ASP A 79 -2.95 -15.58 -11.73
CA ASP A 79 -3.68 -16.75 -12.23
C ASP A 79 -3.33 -17.05 -13.69
N ALA A 80 -3.20 -16.02 -14.54
CA ALA A 80 -2.81 -16.19 -15.94
C ALA A 80 -1.39 -16.77 -16.09
N LEU A 81 -0.43 -16.30 -15.29
CA LEU A 81 0.92 -16.86 -15.26
C LEU A 81 0.92 -18.34 -14.85
N ALA A 82 0.11 -18.71 -13.84
CA ALA A 82 -0.05 -20.09 -13.43
C ALA A 82 -0.70 -20.94 -14.56
N ARG A 83 -1.70 -20.42 -15.26
CA ARG A 83 -2.35 -21.09 -16.40
C ARG A 83 -1.38 -21.38 -17.56
N ILE A 84 -0.44 -20.48 -17.83
CA ILE A 84 0.62 -20.73 -18.85
C ILE A 84 1.80 -21.53 -18.30
N GLY A 85 1.63 -22.23 -17.17
CA GLY A 85 2.59 -23.19 -16.61
C GLY A 85 3.74 -22.56 -15.79
N LYS A 86 3.63 -21.30 -15.34
CA LYS A 86 4.65 -20.69 -14.49
C LYS A 86 4.36 -20.97 -13.01
N LYS A 87 5.40 -21.27 -12.23
CA LYS A 87 5.29 -21.38 -10.77
C LYS A 87 5.17 -19.98 -10.18
N THR A 88 3.95 -19.59 -9.83
CA THR A 88 3.61 -18.20 -9.48
C THR A 88 3.16 -18.09 -8.03
N ALA A 89 3.59 -17.04 -7.35
CA ALA A 89 3.04 -16.58 -6.08
C ALA A 89 2.55 -15.12 -6.24
N ILE A 90 1.49 -14.77 -5.51
CA ILE A 90 0.95 -13.42 -5.46
C ILE A 90 1.20 -12.86 -4.07
N ALA A 91 1.58 -11.58 -3.95
CA ALA A 91 1.80 -10.92 -2.67
C ALA A 91 0.98 -9.63 -2.59
N LEU A 92 0.00 -9.58 -1.67
CA LEU A 92 -0.99 -8.52 -1.53
C LEU A 92 -0.94 -7.84 -0.16
N ARG A 93 -1.60 -6.68 -0.06
CA ARG A 93 -1.87 -6.02 1.20
C ARG A 93 -3.12 -6.59 1.86
N GLU A 94 -3.13 -6.57 3.18
CA GLU A 94 -4.32 -6.82 3.98
C GLU A 94 -5.23 -5.57 3.96
N PRO A 95 -6.55 -5.73 3.78
CA PRO A 95 -7.48 -4.61 3.80
C PRO A 95 -7.74 -4.10 5.23
N SER A 96 -8.01 -2.79 5.33
CA SER A 96 -8.43 -2.11 6.56
C SER A 96 -9.95 -2.06 6.67
N LEU A 97 -10.48 -2.15 7.89
CA LEU A 97 -11.91 -2.06 8.17
C LEU A 97 -12.49 -0.69 7.82
N GLY A 98 -11.76 0.39 8.06
CA GLY A 98 -12.24 1.74 7.77
C GLY A 98 -12.69 1.93 6.32
N PRO A 99 -11.88 1.67 5.30
CA PRO A 99 -12.30 1.67 3.90
C PRO A 99 -13.41 0.65 3.59
N CYS A 100 -13.38 -0.54 4.19
CA CYS A 100 -14.37 -1.59 3.98
C CYS A 100 -15.77 -1.13 4.39
N PHE A 101 -15.91 -0.56 5.58
CA PHE A 101 -17.19 -0.01 6.07
C PHE A 101 -17.48 1.41 5.55
N GLY A 102 -16.51 2.08 4.94
CA GLY A 102 -16.63 3.44 4.43
C GLY A 102 -17.21 3.50 3.01
N GLN A 103 -16.36 3.73 2.05
CA GLN A 103 -16.77 4.06 0.67
C GLN A 103 -16.26 3.09 -0.37
N LYS A 104 -15.28 2.25 -0.03
CA LYS A 104 -14.54 1.46 -1.02
C LYS A 104 -14.40 0.03 -0.57
N GLY A 105 -14.56 -0.87 -1.52
CA GLY A 105 -14.31 -2.27 -1.38
C GLY A 105 -12.99 -2.67 -0.77
N GLY A 106 -12.95 -3.87 -0.24
CA GLY A 106 -11.76 -4.50 0.28
C GLY A 106 -10.66 -4.72 -0.76
N ALA A 107 -9.54 -5.28 -0.35
CA ALA A 107 -8.40 -5.55 -1.22
C ALA A 107 -8.37 -7.03 -1.67
N THR A 108 -9.53 -7.63 -1.99
CA THR A 108 -9.64 -9.05 -2.40
C THR A 108 -9.82 -9.25 -3.90
N GLY A 109 -9.74 -8.20 -4.70
CA GLY A 109 -10.04 -8.26 -6.13
C GLY A 109 -11.54 -8.16 -6.42
N GLY A 110 -11.99 -8.64 -7.58
CA GLY A 110 -13.40 -8.61 -7.99
C GLY A 110 -13.68 -9.54 -9.17
N GLY A 111 -14.96 -9.86 -9.40
CA GLY A 111 -15.39 -10.80 -10.42
C GLY A 111 -14.75 -12.19 -10.24
N HIS A 112 -14.21 -12.71 -11.33
CA HIS A 112 -13.51 -14.00 -11.33
C HIS A 112 -12.01 -13.90 -11.01
N ALA A 113 -11.48 -12.71 -10.71
CA ALA A 113 -10.12 -12.49 -10.26
C ALA A 113 -10.13 -12.02 -8.79
N GLN A 114 -10.37 -12.94 -7.87
CA GLN A 114 -10.48 -12.70 -6.43
C GLN A 114 -9.63 -13.65 -5.61
N VAL A 115 -9.29 -13.23 -4.38
CA VAL A 115 -8.78 -14.08 -3.31
C VAL A 115 -9.89 -14.46 -2.33
N VAL A 116 -9.85 -15.69 -1.86
CA VAL A 116 -10.83 -16.27 -0.93
C VAL A 116 -10.14 -16.87 0.30
N PRO A 117 -10.80 -16.83 1.47
CA PRO A 117 -12.19 -16.43 1.77
C PRO A 117 -12.35 -14.90 1.85
N MET A 118 -13.22 -14.32 1.00
CA MET A 118 -13.36 -12.87 0.84
C MET A 118 -13.83 -12.17 2.11
N ALA A 119 -14.86 -12.69 2.78
CA ALA A 119 -15.44 -12.07 3.99
C ALA A 119 -14.40 -12.01 5.12
N ASP A 120 -13.71 -13.11 5.40
CA ASP A 120 -12.70 -13.19 6.45
C ASP A 120 -11.56 -12.19 6.21
N ILE A 121 -11.05 -12.13 4.95
CA ILE A 121 -9.94 -11.24 4.59
C ILE A 121 -10.34 -9.77 4.78
N ASN A 122 -11.55 -9.38 4.44
CA ASN A 122 -12.02 -8.00 4.52
C ASN A 122 -12.49 -7.57 5.93
N LEU A 123 -12.71 -8.50 6.84
CA LEU A 123 -13.14 -8.23 8.21
C LEU A 123 -12.04 -8.57 9.22
N HIS A 124 -12.24 -9.61 10.02
CA HIS A 124 -11.25 -10.09 10.98
C HIS A 124 -10.46 -11.27 10.39
N PHE A 125 -9.42 -10.97 9.62
CA PHE A 125 -8.67 -11.98 8.88
C PHE A 125 -7.96 -12.99 9.80
N THR A 126 -6.82 -12.58 10.38
CA THR A 126 -6.03 -13.39 11.31
C THR A 126 -5.59 -12.59 12.54
N GLY A 127 -6.06 -11.35 12.67
CA GLY A 127 -5.80 -10.49 13.83
C GLY A 127 -4.62 -9.53 13.68
N ASP A 128 -3.99 -9.44 12.51
CA ASP A 128 -2.79 -8.61 12.31
C ASP A 128 -3.07 -7.12 12.57
N PHE A 129 -4.16 -6.58 12.04
CA PHE A 129 -4.57 -5.20 12.29
C PHE A 129 -4.86 -4.92 13.76
N HIS A 130 -5.51 -5.87 14.46
CA HIS A 130 -5.73 -5.76 15.90
C HIS A 130 -4.42 -5.74 16.67
N ALA A 131 -3.47 -6.60 16.34
CA ALA A 131 -2.15 -6.64 16.97
C ALA A 131 -1.38 -5.33 16.75
N ILE A 132 -1.41 -4.77 15.52
CA ILE A 132 -0.79 -3.49 15.19
C ILE A 132 -1.44 -2.34 15.99
N THR A 133 -2.77 -2.29 16.04
CA THR A 133 -3.53 -1.32 16.82
C THR A 133 -3.15 -1.40 18.30
N THR A 134 -3.09 -2.62 18.84
CA THR A 134 -2.76 -2.87 20.26
C THR A 134 -1.31 -2.46 20.56
N ALA A 135 -0.34 -2.84 19.74
CA ALA A 135 1.07 -2.48 19.95
C ALA A 135 1.28 -0.96 19.87
N HIS A 136 0.62 -0.29 18.91
CA HIS A 136 0.67 1.17 18.80
C HIS A 136 0.10 1.87 20.03
N ASN A 137 -1.08 1.43 20.49
CA ASN A 137 -1.76 2.02 21.63
C ASN A 137 -1.09 1.67 22.98
N LEU A 138 -0.41 0.51 23.07
CA LEU A 138 0.44 0.18 24.21
C LEU A 138 1.55 1.23 24.39
N LEU A 139 2.24 1.61 23.30
CA LEU A 139 3.26 2.65 23.35
C LEU A 139 2.66 4.00 23.79
N ALA A 140 1.47 4.36 23.28
CA ALA A 140 0.78 5.59 23.70
C ALA A 140 0.40 5.56 25.19
N ALA A 141 -0.06 4.42 25.71
CA ALA A 141 -0.38 4.25 27.11
C ALA A 141 0.87 4.31 28.00
N MET A 142 1.97 3.68 27.60
CA MET A 142 3.24 3.72 28.32
C MET A 142 3.83 5.14 28.37
N LEU A 143 3.70 5.92 27.29
CA LEU A 143 4.10 7.31 27.23
C LEU A 143 3.33 8.16 28.25
N ASP A 144 1.99 8.08 28.26
CA ASP A 144 1.17 8.83 29.22
C ASP A 144 1.40 8.36 30.66
N ASN A 145 1.58 7.06 30.88
CA ASN A 145 1.92 6.49 32.18
C ASN A 145 3.27 6.99 32.70
N HIS A 146 4.28 7.13 31.82
CA HIS A 146 5.58 7.68 32.18
C HIS A 146 5.47 9.16 32.63
N ILE A 147 4.67 9.97 31.91
CA ILE A 147 4.42 11.35 32.30
C ILE A 147 3.69 11.43 33.65
N TYR A 148 2.73 10.53 33.88
CA TYR A 148 1.94 10.48 35.12
C TYR A 148 2.81 10.16 36.34
N TRP A 149 3.71 9.17 36.25
CA TRP A 149 4.54 8.68 37.36
C TRP A 149 5.89 9.39 37.51
N GLY A 150 5.91 10.71 37.29
CA GLY A 150 7.06 11.55 37.64
C GLY A 150 7.97 11.93 36.48
N ASN A 151 7.69 11.49 35.24
CA ASN A 151 8.33 11.97 34.02
C ASN A 151 9.86 12.08 34.08
N SER A 152 10.54 11.03 34.54
CA SER A 152 12.00 11.02 34.72
C SER A 152 12.81 11.27 33.45
N LEU A 153 12.21 11.07 32.25
CA LEU A 153 12.82 11.39 30.96
C LEU A 153 12.67 12.87 30.56
N GLY A 154 11.93 13.67 31.34
CA GLY A 154 11.73 15.10 31.10
C GLY A 154 10.91 15.44 29.86
N ILE A 155 9.94 14.59 29.51
CA ILE A 155 9.06 14.80 28.34
C ILE A 155 8.28 16.11 28.48
N ASP A 156 8.35 17.00 27.48
CA ASP A 156 7.46 18.15 27.40
C ASP A 156 6.09 17.70 26.90
N SER A 157 5.06 17.78 27.74
CA SER A 157 3.69 17.36 27.40
C SER A 157 3.10 18.07 26.18
N ARG A 158 3.67 19.23 25.77
CA ARG A 158 3.30 19.97 24.57
C ARG A 158 3.99 19.44 23.31
N ARG A 159 5.00 18.57 23.46
CA ARG A 159 5.82 18.01 22.38
C ARG A 159 5.67 16.50 22.30
N VAL A 160 4.47 16.03 22.52
CA VAL A 160 4.09 14.63 22.31
C VAL A 160 3.55 14.48 20.89
N PHE A 161 4.20 13.64 20.09
CA PHE A 161 3.87 13.44 18.66
C PHE A 161 3.10 12.15 18.40
N TRP A 162 3.16 11.19 19.34
CA TRP A 162 2.58 9.87 19.20
C TRP A 162 1.06 9.91 19.45
N PRO A 163 0.23 9.66 18.42
CA PRO A 163 -1.23 9.60 18.58
C PRO A 163 -1.66 8.23 19.14
N ARG A 164 -2.97 8.00 19.24
CA ARG A 164 -3.56 6.67 19.29
C ARG A 164 -4.03 6.26 17.90
N VAL A 165 -4.39 4.99 17.73
CA VAL A 165 -4.94 4.51 16.47
C VAL A 165 -6.21 3.69 16.67
N LEU A 166 -7.06 3.70 15.63
CA LEU A 166 -8.27 2.89 15.51
C LEU A 166 -8.43 2.49 14.05
N ASP A 167 -8.72 1.21 13.77
CA ASP A 167 -8.94 0.76 12.39
C ASP A 167 -10.39 0.98 11.93
N MET A 168 -10.82 2.24 11.96
CA MET A 168 -12.14 2.69 11.52
C MET A 168 -12.06 4.14 11.03
N ASN A 169 -12.93 4.50 10.09
CA ASN A 169 -13.09 5.90 9.66
C ASN A 169 -13.94 6.65 10.67
N ASP A 170 -13.33 7.50 11.49
CA ASP A 170 -14.04 8.29 12.51
C ASP A 170 -13.51 9.72 12.60
N ARG A 171 -14.22 10.66 11.97
CA ARG A 171 -13.82 12.08 11.98
C ARG A 171 -13.88 12.74 13.34
N ALA A 172 -14.65 12.21 14.29
CA ALA A 172 -14.77 12.77 15.62
C ALA A 172 -13.49 12.59 16.45
N LEU A 173 -12.61 11.66 16.04
CA LEU A 173 -11.36 11.35 16.72
C LEU A 173 -10.15 12.13 16.19
N ARG A 174 -10.33 13.01 15.21
CA ARG A 174 -9.21 13.81 14.61
C ARG A 174 -8.52 14.71 15.61
N ASP A 175 -9.29 15.32 16.50
CA ASP A 175 -8.80 16.14 17.59
C ASP A 175 -9.61 15.84 18.84
N VAL A 176 -8.93 15.45 19.91
CA VAL A 176 -9.55 15.09 21.19
C VAL A 176 -8.78 15.71 22.35
N VAL A 177 -9.45 15.90 23.46
CA VAL A 177 -8.79 16.25 24.74
C VAL A 177 -8.71 14.97 25.57
N MET A 178 -7.50 14.58 25.93
CA MET A 178 -7.23 13.41 26.74
C MET A 178 -6.98 13.77 28.20
N SER A 179 -7.10 12.77 29.12
CA SER A 179 -6.84 12.88 30.56
C SER A 179 -7.75 13.88 31.29
N LEU A 180 -9.00 14.07 30.82
CA LEU A 180 -10.01 14.81 31.59
C LEU A 180 -10.47 13.98 32.80
N GLY A 181 -11.01 14.65 33.83
CA GLY A 181 -11.56 14.00 35.04
C GLY A 181 -10.68 14.13 36.28
N GLY A 182 -9.72 15.06 36.27
CA GLY A 182 -8.92 15.44 37.44
C GLY A 182 -7.59 14.68 37.54
N VAL A 183 -6.90 14.90 38.66
CA VAL A 183 -5.50 14.49 38.87
C VAL A 183 -5.27 12.98 38.69
N ALA A 184 -6.24 12.16 39.04
CA ALA A 184 -6.15 10.70 38.89
C ALA A 184 -6.05 10.22 37.45
N ASN A 185 -6.47 11.04 36.46
CA ASN A 185 -6.43 10.70 35.06
C ASN A 185 -5.20 11.26 34.31
N GLY A 186 -4.33 12.01 35.01
CA GLY A 186 -3.09 12.56 34.46
C GLY A 186 -3.22 14.00 33.98
N PHE A 187 -2.46 14.35 32.97
CA PHE A 187 -2.29 15.72 32.47
C PHE A 187 -3.20 15.97 31.27
N PRO A 188 -4.21 16.87 31.33
CA PRO A 188 -5.02 17.22 30.18
C PRO A 188 -4.17 17.77 29.04
N ARG A 189 -4.29 17.16 27.87
CA ARG A 189 -3.60 17.61 26.64
C ARG A 189 -4.42 17.33 25.39
N GLN A 190 -4.16 18.08 24.34
CA GLN A 190 -4.67 17.75 23.02
C GLN A 190 -4.03 16.44 22.54
N GLY A 191 -4.83 15.62 21.89
CA GLY A 191 -4.39 14.43 21.19
C GLY A 191 -5.23 14.18 19.95
N ARG A 192 -4.95 13.07 19.28
CA ARG A 192 -5.68 12.64 18.11
C ARG A 192 -5.62 11.13 17.96
N PHE A 193 -6.44 10.61 17.08
CA PHE A 193 -6.32 9.25 16.56
C PHE A 193 -5.98 9.30 15.07
N ASP A 194 -5.11 8.40 14.64
CA ASP A 194 -4.91 8.09 13.23
C ASP A 194 -5.55 6.72 12.93
N ILE A 195 -5.85 6.43 11.67
CA ILE A 195 -6.29 5.09 11.28
C ILE A 195 -5.10 4.12 11.32
N THR A 196 -5.34 2.87 11.69
CA THR A 196 -4.25 1.87 11.89
C THR A 196 -3.33 1.73 10.68
N THR A 197 -3.85 1.87 9.46
CA THR A 197 -3.06 1.85 8.22
C THR A 197 -2.10 3.03 8.05
N ALA A 198 -2.28 4.11 8.80
CA ALA A 198 -1.38 5.27 8.85
C ALA A 198 -0.34 5.17 9.97
N SER A 199 -0.42 4.15 10.82
CA SER A 199 0.49 3.91 11.93
C SER A 199 1.93 3.68 11.46
N GLU A 200 2.91 4.25 12.17
CA GLU A 200 4.31 3.90 11.95
C GLU A 200 4.58 2.43 12.30
N VAL A 201 3.86 1.84 13.26
CA VAL A 201 3.97 0.41 13.60
C VAL A 201 3.59 -0.46 12.41
N MET A 202 2.52 -0.10 11.66
CA MET A 202 2.15 -0.76 10.41
C MET A 202 3.28 -0.67 9.37
N ALA A 203 3.88 0.50 9.20
CA ALA A 203 4.98 0.70 8.26
C ALA A 203 6.22 -0.10 8.67
N ILE A 204 6.54 -0.15 9.97
CA ILE A 204 7.64 -0.95 10.55
C ILE A 204 7.43 -2.43 10.27
N LEU A 205 6.25 -2.99 10.59
CA LEU A 205 5.93 -4.40 10.32
C LEU A 205 6.12 -4.74 8.82
N CYS A 206 5.73 -3.84 7.93
CA CYS A 206 5.87 -4.04 6.49
C CYS A 206 7.30 -3.88 5.96
N LEU A 207 8.18 -3.17 6.66
CA LEU A 207 9.57 -2.95 6.24
C LEU A 207 10.58 -3.80 7.02
N ALA A 208 10.17 -4.42 8.13
CA ALA A 208 11.00 -5.36 8.87
C ALA A 208 11.34 -6.60 8.06
N ARG A 209 12.54 -7.13 8.30
CA ARG A 209 13.07 -8.35 7.64
C ARG A 209 12.73 -9.61 8.42
N ASP A 210 12.66 -9.48 9.74
CA ASP A 210 12.41 -10.54 10.72
C ASP A 210 11.95 -9.93 12.06
N LEU A 211 11.73 -10.76 13.08
CA LEU A 211 11.29 -10.31 14.40
C LEU A 211 12.34 -9.48 15.14
N GLU A 212 13.62 -9.75 14.95
CA GLU A 212 14.70 -8.99 15.58
C GLU A 212 14.78 -7.58 14.99
N ASP A 213 14.77 -7.46 13.64
CA ASP A 213 14.72 -6.17 12.95
C ASP A 213 13.43 -5.40 13.31
N LEU A 214 12.29 -6.11 13.49
CA LEU A 214 11.04 -5.52 13.95
C LEU A 214 11.22 -4.85 15.32
N GLU A 215 11.76 -5.54 16.31
CA GLU A 215 11.96 -5.00 17.65
C GLU A 215 12.95 -3.83 17.66
N GLN A 216 14.07 -3.94 16.92
CA GLN A 216 15.05 -2.87 16.77
C GLN A 216 14.45 -1.62 16.12
N ARG A 217 13.56 -1.78 15.13
CA ARG A 217 12.83 -0.67 14.49
C ARG A 217 11.83 -0.04 15.46
N LEU A 218 11.07 -0.84 16.20
CA LEU A 218 10.14 -0.35 17.21
C LEU A 218 10.85 0.50 18.26
N ALA A 219 12.03 0.09 18.71
CA ALA A 219 12.81 0.84 19.70
C ALA A 219 13.20 2.26 19.21
N ARG A 220 13.36 2.46 17.90
CA ARG A 220 13.73 3.76 17.30
C ARG A 220 12.56 4.74 17.10
N ILE A 221 11.31 4.33 17.30
CA ILE A 221 10.15 5.23 17.17
C ILE A 221 10.34 6.44 18.07
N VAL A 222 10.28 7.64 17.49
CA VAL A 222 10.32 8.89 18.26
C VAL A 222 8.91 9.29 18.65
N VAL A 223 8.62 9.37 19.94
CA VAL A 223 7.28 9.61 20.50
C VAL A 223 7.07 11.02 21.03
N ALA A 224 8.14 11.66 21.51
CA ALA A 224 8.09 12.99 22.13
C ALA A 224 9.47 13.65 22.08
N GLU A 225 9.54 14.88 22.56
CA GLU A 225 10.80 15.61 22.85
C GLU A 225 10.79 16.17 24.27
N THR A 226 11.98 16.37 24.83
CA THR A 226 12.17 17.15 26.05
C THR A 226 12.00 18.65 25.74
N ARG A 227 12.03 19.51 26.78
CA ARG A 227 11.97 20.97 26.61
C ARG A 227 13.15 21.50 25.80
N GLU A 228 14.32 20.87 25.92
CA GLU A 228 15.56 21.20 25.21
C GLU A 228 15.58 20.64 23.77
N GLY A 229 14.56 19.87 23.37
CA GLY A 229 14.45 19.29 22.03
C GLY A 229 15.14 17.94 21.85
N LYS A 230 15.53 17.27 22.94
CA LYS A 230 16.05 15.89 22.89
C LYS A 230 14.91 14.94 22.56
N ALA A 231 15.07 14.13 21.51
CA ALA A 231 14.11 13.10 21.15
C ALA A 231 13.99 12.01 22.22
N ILE A 232 12.77 11.58 22.49
CA ILE A 232 12.44 10.45 23.37
C ILE A 232 11.86 9.34 22.48
N THR A 233 12.39 8.14 22.64
CA THR A 233 12.05 6.98 21.82
C THR A 233 11.22 5.95 22.58
N ALA A 234 10.62 5.01 21.84
CA ALA A 234 9.98 3.83 22.43
C ALA A 234 10.97 2.95 23.20
N GLY A 235 12.25 2.95 22.79
CA GLY A 235 13.34 2.29 23.52
C GLY A 235 13.61 2.94 24.87
N ASP A 236 13.62 4.27 24.97
CA ASP A 236 13.76 5.01 26.24
C ASP A 236 12.62 4.67 27.21
N LEU A 237 11.40 4.46 26.69
CA LEU A 237 10.24 4.01 27.45
C LEU A 237 10.23 2.51 27.73
N LYS A 238 11.19 1.74 27.22
CA LYS A 238 11.28 0.25 27.33
C LYS A 238 10.03 -0.45 26.78
N ALA A 239 9.39 0.10 25.74
CA ALA A 239 8.15 -0.42 25.19
C ALA A 239 8.37 -1.45 24.06
N SER A 240 9.51 -1.40 23.36
CA SER A 240 9.76 -2.15 22.12
C SER A 240 9.57 -3.65 22.23
N SER A 241 10.08 -4.28 23.29
CA SER A 241 9.98 -5.74 23.48
C SER A 241 8.53 -6.18 23.73
N ALA A 242 7.76 -5.42 24.51
CA ALA A 242 6.35 -5.71 24.73
C ALA A 242 5.52 -5.52 23.45
N MET A 243 5.83 -4.48 22.66
CA MET A 243 5.21 -4.28 21.34
C MET A 243 5.54 -5.42 20.38
N ALA A 244 6.81 -5.87 20.33
CA ALA A 244 7.24 -7.00 19.51
C ALA A 244 6.54 -8.30 19.92
N ALA A 245 6.35 -8.53 21.22
CA ALA A 245 5.61 -9.69 21.73
C ALA A 245 4.16 -9.71 21.26
N VAL A 246 3.46 -8.56 21.25
CA VAL A 246 2.10 -8.42 20.70
C VAL A 246 2.08 -8.67 19.19
N LEU A 247 3.12 -8.26 18.47
CA LEU A 247 3.22 -8.39 17.01
C LEU A 247 3.77 -9.73 16.53
N LYS A 248 4.17 -10.65 17.42
CA LYS A 248 4.84 -11.91 17.09
C LYS A 248 4.11 -12.71 16.00
N ASP A 249 2.81 -12.89 16.14
CA ASP A 249 2.03 -13.65 15.18
C ASP A 249 1.62 -12.81 13.97
N ALA A 250 1.41 -11.50 14.14
CA ALA A 250 1.17 -10.57 13.06
C ALA A 250 2.38 -10.42 12.10
N ALA A 251 3.60 -10.73 12.55
CA ALA A 251 4.79 -10.71 11.71
C ALA A 251 4.91 -11.90 10.73
N LYS A 252 4.04 -12.91 10.88
CA LYS A 252 3.98 -14.08 10.00
C LYS A 252 3.05 -13.82 8.81
N PRO A 253 3.49 -14.00 7.55
CA PRO A 253 2.63 -13.81 6.39
C PRO A 253 1.44 -14.77 6.37
N ASN A 254 0.28 -14.28 5.91
CA ASN A 254 -0.92 -15.08 5.74
C ASN A 254 -0.94 -15.72 4.35
N LEU A 255 -1.20 -17.02 4.28
CA LEU A 255 -1.42 -17.77 3.05
C LEU A 255 -2.91 -18.01 2.83
N VAL A 256 -3.38 -17.66 1.66
CA VAL A 256 -4.73 -17.90 1.13
C VAL A 256 -4.64 -18.31 -0.35
N GLN A 257 -5.76 -18.34 -1.07
CA GLN A 257 -5.82 -18.77 -2.46
C GLN A 257 -6.68 -17.86 -3.32
N THR A 258 -6.40 -17.84 -4.62
CA THR A 258 -7.30 -17.25 -5.62
C THR A 258 -8.49 -18.18 -5.90
N LEU A 259 -9.50 -17.70 -6.65
CA LEU A 259 -10.57 -18.55 -7.16
C LEU A 259 -10.06 -19.73 -8.01
N GLU A 260 -8.88 -19.59 -8.63
CA GLU A 260 -8.20 -20.66 -9.39
C GLU A 260 -7.24 -21.49 -8.51
N ASN A 261 -7.34 -21.34 -7.19
CA ASN A 261 -6.54 -22.04 -6.17
C ASN A 261 -5.03 -21.77 -6.26
N ASN A 262 -4.60 -20.63 -6.77
CA ASN A 262 -3.21 -20.22 -6.74
C ASN A 262 -2.84 -19.59 -5.38
N PRO A 263 -1.62 -19.78 -4.89
CA PRO A 263 -1.20 -19.31 -3.58
C PRO A 263 -1.03 -17.79 -3.56
N VAL A 264 -1.56 -17.18 -2.51
CA VAL A 264 -1.48 -15.74 -2.25
C VAL A 264 -0.97 -15.50 -0.85
N LEU A 265 0.08 -14.69 -0.70
CA LEU A 265 0.55 -14.19 0.58
C LEU A 265 -0.04 -12.79 0.82
N ILE A 266 -0.84 -12.65 1.89
CA ILE A 266 -1.40 -11.36 2.31
C ILE A 266 -0.74 -10.95 3.61
N HIS A 267 -0.13 -9.74 3.66
CA HIS A 267 0.56 -9.33 4.87
C HIS A 267 0.77 -7.82 4.94
N GLY A 268 0.22 -7.19 5.98
CA GLY A 268 0.26 -5.76 6.24
C GLY A 268 -0.48 -4.91 5.20
N GLY A 269 -0.87 -3.70 5.58
CA GLY A 269 -1.71 -2.84 4.74
C GLY A 269 -1.50 -1.34 4.93
N PRO A 270 -0.27 -0.80 4.78
CA PRO A 270 -0.02 0.63 4.95
C PRO A 270 -0.65 1.43 3.81
N PHE A 271 -1.15 2.64 4.12
CA PHE A 271 -1.67 3.55 3.09
C PHE A 271 -0.55 4.11 2.21
N ALA A 272 -0.85 4.28 0.91
CA ALA A 272 0.14 4.79 -0.06
C ALA A 272 0.21 6.32 -0.16
N ASN A 273 -0.75 7.05 0.42
CA ASN A 273 -0.74 8.51 0.44
C ASN A 273 -0.03 9.11 1.66
N ILE A 274 0.34 8.30 2.65
CA ILE A 274 1.03 8.74 3.87
C ILE A 274 2.17 7.80 4.30
N ALA A 275 2.20 6.57 3.80
CA ALA A 275 3.24 5.57 4.02
C ALA A 275 3.64 4.94 2.69
N HIS A 276 4.42 3.85 2.71
CA HIS A 276 4.95 3.25 1.47
C HIS A 276 3.94 2.43 0.66
N GLY A 277 2.75 2.14 1.19
CA GLY A 277 1.60 1.64 0.41
C GLY A 277 1.74 0.26 -0.23
N CYS A 278 2.56 -0.62 0.33
CA CYS A 278 2.83 -1.95 -0.21
C CYS A 278 2.77 -3.01 0.90
N ASN A 279 2.61 -4.28 0.52
CA ASN A 279 2.71 -5.39 1.45
C ASN A 279 4.11 -5.50 2.09
N SER A 280 4.27 -6.45 3.02
CA SER A 280 5.52 -6.59 3.78
C SER A 280 6.71 -7.07 2.94
N VAL A 281 7.90 -6.74 3.39
CA VAL A 281 9.19 -7.27 2.89
C VAL A 281 9.25 -8.78 3.14
N ILE A 282 8.81 -9.26 4.30
CA ILE A 282 8.79 -10.68 4.67
C ILE A 282 7.96 -11.48 3.64
N ALA A 283 6.71 -11.06 3.37
CA ALA A 283 5.85 -11.75 2.40
C ALA A 283 6.44 -11.71 0.98
N THR A 284 6.97 -10.56 0.55
CA THR A 284 7.56 -10.44 -0.79
C THR A 284 8.79 -11.32 -0.95
N ARG A 285 9.69 -11.37 0.05
CA ARG A 285 10.89 -12.23 0.02
C ARG A 285 10.52 -13.72 0.07
N ALA A 286 9.56 -14.08 0.92
CA ALA A 286 9.06 -15.47 0.96
C ALA A 286 8.46 -15.88 -0.39
N ALA A 287 7.62 -15.03 -1.01
CA ALA A 287 7.07 -15.28 -2.32
C ALA A 287 8.17 -15.47 -3.39
N LEU A 288 9.20 -14.60 -3.39
CA LEU A 288 10.33 -14.68 -4.32
C LEU A 288 11.17 -15.95 -4.15
N ALA A 289 11.33 -16.44 -2.93
CA ALA A 289 12.06 -17.67 -2.66
C ALA A 289 11.27 -18.94 -3.01
N LEU A 290 9.94 -18.83 -3.13
CA LEU A 290 9.02 -19.94 -3.35
C LEU A 290 8.49 -20.02 -4.79
N GLY A 291 8.33 -18.89 -5.48
CA GLY A 291 7.80 -18.81 -6.84
C GLY A 291 8.86 -18.40 -7.86
N ASP A 292 8.73 -18.86 -9.10
CA ASP A 292 9.57 -18.39 -10.21
C ASP A 292 9.15 -16.98 -10.67
N TYR A 293 7.86 -16.67 -10.53
CA TYR A 293 7.26 -15.36 -10.80
C TYR A 293 6.45 -14.90 -9.58
N VAL A 294 6.64 -13.66 -9.19
CA VAL A 294 5.92 -13.03 -8.07
C VAL A 294 5.24 -11.78 -8.57
N VAL A 295 3.92 -11.72 -8.43
CA VAL A 295 3.12 -10.55 -8.76
C VAL A 295 2.73 -9.84 -7.48
N THR A 296 3.07 -8.57 -7.39
CA THR A 296 2.71 -7.71 -6.24
C THR A 296 2.15 -6.38 -6.70
N GLU A 297 1.53 -5.64 -5.80
CA GLU A 297 0.95 -4.34 -6.11
C GLU A 297 1.47 -3.21 -5.21
N ALA A 298 1.31 -1.96 -5.71
CA ALA A 298 1.47 -0.76 -4.91
C ALA A 298 0.20 0.09 -4.95
N GLY A 299 -0.13 0.76 -3.84
CA GLY A 299 -1.39 1.49 -3.68
C GLY A 299 -1.48 2.74 -4.54
N PHE A 300 -2.70 3.13 -4.94
CA PHE A 300 -3.00 4.30 -5.77
C PHE A 300 -2.29 4.30 -7.14
N GLY A 301 -1.96 5.49 -7.68
CA GLY A 301 -1.24 5.64 -8.93
C GLY A 301 0.27 5.38 -8.80
N ALA A 302 0.94 5.21 -9.95
CA ALA A 302 2.37 4.94 -9.99
C ALA A 302 3.21 6.11 -9.44
N ASP A 303 2.68 7.30 -9.48
CA ASP A 303 3.28 8.52 -8.92
C ASP A 303 3.36 8.52 -7.38
N LEU A 304 2.54 7.71 -6.71
CA LEU A 304 2.55 7.56 -5.26
C LEU A 304 3.02 6.17 -4.83
N GLY A 305 2.24 5.13 -5.14
CA GLY A 305 2.51 3.80 -4.63
C GLY A 305 3.74 3.17 -5.25
N ALA A 306 3.88 3.21 -6.59
CA ALA A 306 5.05 2.61 -7.24
C ALA A 306 6.33 3.38 -6.93
N GLU A 307 6.31 4.71 -6.90
CA GLU A 307 7.46 5.51 -6.49
C GLU A 307 7.96 5.06 -5.11
N LYS A 308 7.07 4.97 -4.11
CA LYS A 308 7.45 4.55 -2.75
C LYS A 308 7.83 3.07 -2.65
N PHE A 309 7.21 2.21 -3.45
CA PHE A 309 7.65 0.81 -3.57
C PHE A 309 9.10 0.74 -4.03
N LEU A 310 9.48 1.54 -5.02
CA LEU A 310 10.81 1.55 -5.64
C LEU A 310 11.83 2.29 -4.76
N ASP A 311 11.52 3.50 -4.30
CA ASP A 311 12.45 4.36 -3.55
C ASP A 311 12.50 4.07 -2.04
N ILE A 312 11.48 3.44 -1.45
CA ILE A 312 11.49 3.09 -0.04
C ILE A 312 11.66 1.59 0.15
N LYS A 313 10.68 0.79 -0.28
CA LYS A 313 10.68 -0.66 0.00
C LYS A 313 11.80 -1.39 -0.71
N CYS A 314 11.94 -1.20 -2.03
CA CYS A 314 12.99 -1.87 -2.80
C CYS A 314 14.38 -1.43 -2.35
N ARG A 315 14.58 -0.14 -2.09
CA ARG A 315 15.83 0.42 -1.56
C ARG A 315 16.21 -0.23 -0.22
N GLN A 316 15.32 -0.23 0.78
CA GLN A 316 15.60 -0.77 2.11
C GLN A 316 15.76 -2.30 2.12
N ALA A 317 15.01 -2.99 1.27
CA ALA A 317 15.01 -4.45 1.24
C ALA A 317 15.94 -5.07 0.19
N GLY A 318 16.60 -4.28 -0.66
CA GLY A 318 17.44 -4.78 -1.74
C GLY A 318 16.66 -5.53 -2.82
N LEU A 319 15.36 -5.27 -2.98
CA LEU A 319 14.51 -5.89 -3.98
C LEU A 319 14.77 -5.27 -5.35
N LYS A 320 14.71 -6.10 -6.41
CA LYS A 320 14.93 -5.66 -7.79
C LYS A 320 13.77 -6.13 -8.66
N PRO A 321 12.76 -5.26 -8.92
CA PRO A 321 11.70 -5.58 -9.86
C PRO A 321 12.25 -5.80 -11.27
N GLU A 322 11.67 -6.76 -12.00
CA GLU A 322 12.04 -7.07 -13.39
C GLU A 322 11.13 -6.37 -14.40
N LEU A 323 9.92 -5.97 -13.98
CA LEU A 323 8.92 -5.37 -14.84
C LEU A 323 7.86 -4.64 -14.02
N ALA A 324 7.27 -3.59 -14.58
CA ALA A 324 6.09 -2.93 -14.07
C ALA A 324 4.91 -3.06 -15.05
N VAL A 325 3.71 -3.29 -14.50
CA VAL A 325 2.44 -3.25 -15.24
C VAL A 325 1.63 -2.06 -14.76
N VAL A 326 1.26 -1.16 -15.69
CA VAL A 326 0.39 -0.01 -15.40
C VAL A 326 -1.03 -0.34 -15.81
N VAL A 327 -1.92 -0.39 -14.85
CA VAL A 327 -3.36 -0.59 -15.10
C VAL A 327 -3.99 0.74 -15.52
N ALA A 328 -4.68 0.74 -16.64
CA ALA A 328 -5.49 1.86 -17.12
C ALA A 328 -6.93 1.40 -17.34
N THR A 329 -7.88 2.32 -17.15
CA THR A 329 -9.29 2.11 -17.47
C THR A 329 -9.80 3.23 -18.37
N VAL A 330 -10.72 2.92 -19.26
CA VAL A 330 -11.37 3.92 -20.14
C VAL A 330 -11.97 5.05 -19.31
N ARG A 331 -12.68 4.72 -18.23
CA ARG A 331 -13.33 5.74 -17.37
C ARG A 331 -12.33 6.66 -16.69
N ALA A 332 -11.17 6.16 -16.23
CA ALA A 332 -10.16 7.02 -15.62
C ALA A 332 -9.54 7.94 -16.68
N LEU A 333 -9.26 7.44 -17.88
CA LEU A 333 -8.77 8.26 -18.96
C LEU A 333 -9.78 9.35 -19.36
N LYS A 334 -11.08 9.02 -19.48
CA LYS A 334 -12.13 10.02 -19.72
C LYS A 334 -12.15 11.09 -18.61
N LEU A 335 -12.07 10.69 -17.35
CA LEU A 335 -12.02 11.62 -16.23
C LEU A 335 -10.81 12.56 -16.29
N HIS A 336 -9.63 12.02 -16.59
CA HIS A 336 -8.40 12.79 -16.79
C HIS A 336 -8.43 13.64 -18.06
N GLY A 337 -9.23 13.27 -19.05
CA GLY A 337 -9.52 14.04 -20.26
C GLY A 337 -10.60 15.10 -20.10
N GLY A 338 -11.10 15.31 -18.86
CA GLY A 338 -12.06 16.38 -18.52
C GLY A 338 -13.53 16.00 -18.67
N ALA A 339 -13.87 14.70 -18.84
CA ALA A 339 -15.26 14.25 -18.82
C ALA A 339 -15.88 14.38 -17.42
N ASP A 340 -17.20 14.58 -17.36
CA ASP A 340 -17.94 14.61 -16.09
C ASP A 340 -18.02 13.21 -15.48
N GLU A 341 -17.83 13.10 -14.16
CA GLU A 341 -17.93 11.84 -13.41
C GLU A 341 -19.26 11.10 -13.64
N LYS A 342 -20.35 11.84 -13.93
CA LYS A 342 -21.69 11.27 -14.17
C LYS A 342 -21.87 10.67 -15.56
N THR A 343 -20.95 10.95 -16.50
CA THR A 343 -21.05 10.54 -17.90
C THR A 343 -19.97 9.56 -18.34
N LEU A 344 -19.14 9.07 -17.41
CA LEU A 344 -18.01 8.19 -17.72
C LEU A 344 -18.41 6.85 -18.37
N GLU A 345 -19.67 6.43 -18.26
CA GLU A 345 -20.19 5.23 -18.90
C GLU A 345 -20.58 5.44 -20.38
N LYS A 346 -20.72 6.71 -20.83
CA LYS A 346 -21.02 7.03 -22.22
C LYS A 346 -19.75 7.06 -23.05
N GLU A 347 -19.82 6.63 -24.31
CA GLU A 347 -18.69 6.71 -25.22
C GLU A 347 -18.20 8.18 -25.36
N ASP A 348 -16.91 8.38 -25.18
CA ASP A 348 -16.24 9.67 -25.42
C ASP A 348 -14.76 9.44 -25.78
N VAL A 349 -14.52 9.08 -27.03
CA VAL A 349 -13.18 8.85 -27.59
C VAL A 349 -12.30 10.08 -27.47
N ALA A 350 -12.86 11.29 -27.64
CA ALA A 350 -12.10 12.52 -27.53
C ALA A 350 -11.61 12.78 -26.09
N ALA A 351 -12.43 12.45 -25.08
CA ALA A 351 -11.98 12.52 -23.69
C ALA A 351 -10.90 11.48 -23.38
N VAL A 352 -11.02 10.25 -23.92
CA VAL A 352 -9.95 9.24 -23.80
C VAL A 352 -8.64 9.78 -24.36
N GLU A 353 -8.65 10.38 -25.57
CA GLU A 353 -7.45 10.96 -26.19
C GLU A 353 -6.82 12.06 -25.31
N ARG A 354 -7.64 12.99 -24.79
CA ARG A 354 -7.15 14.05 -23.90
C ARG A 354 -6.60 13.53 -22.58
N GLY A 355 -7.07 12.37 -22.11
CA GLY A 355 -6.63 11.74 -20.87
C GLY A 355 -5.37 10.88 -21.00
N LEU A 356 -5.03 10.43 -22.20
CA LEU A 356 -3.86 9.57 -22.45
C LEU A 356 -2.53 10.11 -21.91
N PRO A 357 -2.25 11.43 -21.92
CA PRO A 357 -1.04 11.96 -21.32
C PRO A 357 -0.84 11.57 -19.84
N ASN A 358 -1.93 11.31 -19.09
CA ASN A 358 -1.84 10.78 -17.73
C ASN A 358 -1.20 9.38 -17.72
N LEU A 359 -1.70 8.46 -18.55
CA LEU A 359 -1.15 7.11 -18.69
C LEU A 359 0.31 7.13 -19.15
N LEU A 360 0.61 7.87 -20.21
CA LEU A 360 1.95 7.92 -20.79
C LEU A 360 2.98 8.47 -19.82
N ARG A 361 2.60 9.44 -18.96
CA ARG A 361 3.48 9.93 -17.88
C ARG A 361 3.78 8.86 -16.84
N HIS A 362 2.81 8.03 -16.46
CA HIS A 362 3.06 6.93 -15.54
C HIS A 362 4.02 5.90 -16.15
N VAL A 363 3.87 5.57 -17.43
CA VAL A 363 4.80 4.70 -18.17
C VAL A 363 6.21 5.30 -18.18
N GLU A 364 6.34 6.57 -18.54
CA GLU A 364 7.62 7.29 -18.56
C GLU A 364 8.28 7.34 -17.16
N ASN A 365 7.50 7.61 -16.12
CA ASN A 365 8.02 7.67 -14.75
C ASN A 365 8.62 6.33 -14.32
N LEU A 366 7.96 5.21 -14.61
CA LEU A 366 8.48 3.88 -14.29
C LEU A 366 9.72 3.51 -15.12
N ALA A 367 9.77 3.93 -16.38
CA ALA A 367 10.96 3.75 -17.22
C ALA A 367 12.20 4.46 -16.66
N LYS A 368 12.04 5.59 -15.95
CA LYS A 368 13.15 6.28 -15.27
C LYS A 368 13.81 5.46 -14.18
N PHE A 369 13.08 4.56 -13.55
CA PHE A 369 13.64 3.58 -12.60
C PHE A 369 14.36 2.41 -13.31
N GLY A 370 14.45 2.43 -14.65
CA GLY A 370 15.11 1.39 -15.45
C GLY A 370 14.26 0.11 -15.59
N LEU A 371 12.95 0.21 -15.48
CA LEU A 371 12.03 -0.92 -15.60
C LEU A 371 11.40 -0.96 -16.99
N PRO A 372 11.30 -2.14 -17.64
CA PRO A 372 10.36 -2.37 -18.72
C PRO A 372 8.92 -2.17 -18.21
N VAL A 373 8.06 -1.57 -19.03
CA VAL A 373 6.68 -1.24 -18.65
C VAL A 373 5.71 -1.81 -19.66
N LEU A 374 4.68 -2.50 -19.18
CA LEU A 374 3.53 -2.93 -19.97
C LEU A 374 2.27 -2.25 -19.46
N VAL A 375 1.31 -2.00 -20.33
CA VAL A 375 0.01 -1.42 -19.98
C VAL A 375 -1.05 -2.51 -19.99
N ALA A 376 -1.81 -2.63 -18.89
CA ALA A 376 -2.98 -3.48 -18.78
C ALA A 376 -4.24 -2.61 -18.90
N ILE A 377 -4.99 -2.74 -19.98
CA ILE A 377 -6.29 -2.09 -20.16
C ILE A 377 -7.33 -2.96 -19.43
N ASN A 378 -7.72 -2.57 -18.23
CA ASN A 378 -8.74 -3.27 -17.44
C ASN A 378 -10.12 -2.92 -17.99
N ARG A 379 -10.68 -3.82 -18.79
CA ARG A 379 -11.94 -3.64 -19.50
C ARG A 379 -13.15 -3.70 -18.58
N PHE A 380 -14.05 -2.72 -18.73
CA PHE A 380 -15.39 -2.71 -18.16
C PHE A 380 -16.45 -2.97 -19.22
N LEU A 381 -17.65 -3.39 -18.80
CA LEU A 381 -18.75 -3.74 -19.71
C LEU A 381 -19.21 -2.55 -20.58
N THR A 382 -19.03 -1.34 -20.10
CA THR A 382 -19.41 -0.09 -20.78
C THR A 382 -18.37 0.41 -21.77
N ASP A 383 -17.16 -0.16 -21.80
CA ASP A 383 -16.08 0.29 -22.66
C ASP A 383 -16.34 -0.11 -24.12
N THR A 384 -16.26 0.86 -25.02
CA THR A 384 -16.54 0.63 -26.44
C THR A 384 -15.30 0.21 -27.22
N PRO A 385 -15.45 -0.52 -28.35
CA PRO A 385 -14.31 -0.89 -29.19
C PRO A 385 -13.49 0.31 -29.70
N ALA A 386 -14.14 1.45 -29.95
CA ALA A 386 -13.48 2.67 -30.44
C ALA A 386 -12.58 3.27 -29.34
N GLU A 387 -13.05 3.32 -28.09
CA GLU A 387 -12.27 3.80 -26.95
C GLU A 387 -11.06 2.89 -26.67
N LEU A 388 -11.27 1.58 -26.66
CA LEU A 388 -10.21 0.59 -26.44
C LEU A 388 -9.13 0.67 -27.51
N LYS A 389 -9.54 0.72 -28.79
CA LYS A 389 -8.61 0.85 -29.92
C LYS A 389 -7.81 2.15 -29.85
N THR A 390 -8.42 3.24 -29.44
CA THR A 390 -7.73 4.53 -29.27
C THR A 390 -6.59 4.41 -28.25
N ILE A 391 -6.81 3.72 -27.14
CA ILE A 391 -5.77 3.51 -26.11
C ILE A 391 -4.62 2.65 -26.70
N GLU A 392 -4.95 1.54 -27.37
CA GLU A 392 -3.96 0.66 -27.99
C GLU A 392 -3.10 1.39 -29.03
N ASP A 393 -3.73 2.10 -29.97
CA ASP A 393 -3.05 2.82 -31.05
C ASP A 393 -2.12 3.92 -30.49
N LYS A 394 -2.59 4.70 -29.52
CA LYS A 394 -1.80 5.79 -28.91
C LYS A 394 -0.68 5.28 -28.02
N CYS A 395 -0.90 4.19 -27.29
CA CYS A 395 0.19 3.52 -26.55
C CYS A 395 1.26 3.01 -27.52
N ALA A 396 0.85 2.35 -28.60
CA ALA A 396 1.79 1.86 -29.62
C ALA A 396 2.59 3.01 -30.27
N ALA A 397 1.93 4.11 -30.62
CA ALA A 397 2.59 5.31 -31.16
C ALA A 397 3.60 5.92 -30.17
N ALA A 398 3.39 5.78 -28.87
CA ALA A 398 4.33 6.21 -27.80
C ALA A 398 5.35 5.14 -27.43
N GLY A 399 5.40 4.01 -28.14
CA GLY A 399 6.33 2.90 -27.86
C GLY A 399 5.94 2.05 -26.64
N ALA A 400 4.76 2.23 -26.06
CA ALA A 400 4.24 1.43 -24.96
C ALA A 400 3.37 0.28 -25.50
N LYS A 401 3.54 -0.92 -24.93
CA LYS A 401 2.74 -2.09 -25.28
C LYS A 401 1.53 -2.20 -24.34
N ALA A 402 0.32 -2.11 -24.90
CA ALA A 402 -0.93 -2.24 -24.18
C ALA A 402 -1.61 -3.57 -24.50
N TYR A 403 -2.22 -4.18 -23.48
CA TYR A 403 -2.92 -5.45 -23.56
C TYR A 403 -4.31 -5.33 -22.95
N LEU A 404 -5.32 -5.73 -23.69
CA LEU A 404 -6.70 -5.81 -23.21
C LEU A 404 -6.82 -6.94 -22.18
N CYS A 405 -7.39 -6.64 -21.04
CA CYS A 405 -7.55 -7.57 -19.92
C CYS A 405 -9.02 -7.69 -19.54
N GLU A 406 -9.54 -8.92 -19.56
CA GLU A 406 -10.92 -9.28 -19.23
C GLU A 406 -10.98 -10.20 -17.97
N HIS A 407 -10.00 -10.11 -17.11
CA HIS A 407 -9.84 -10.98 -15.96
C HIS A 407 -10.98 -10.85 -14.94
N TRP A 408 -11.66 -9.71 -14.86
CA TRP A 408 -12.87 -9.58 -14.04
C TRP A 408 -13.94 -10.60 -14.46
N ALA A 409 -14.16 -10.75 -15.75
CA ALA A 409 -15.19 -11.65 -16.29
C ALA A 409 -14.70 -13.09 -16.49
N LYS A 410 -13.40 -13.30 -16.76
CA LYS A 410 -12.84 -14.58 -17.24
C LYS A 410 -11.73 -15.15 -16.35
N GLY A 411 -11.47 -14.55 -15.19
CA GLY A 411 -10.36 -14.97 -14.33
C GLY A 411 -9.00 -14.89 -15.06
N GLY A 412 -8.09 -15.80 -14.76
CA GLY A 412 -6.76 -15.83 -15.37
C GLY A 412 -6.77 -15.96 -16.90
N ALA A 413 -7.78 -16.62 -17.47
CA ALA A 413 -7.92 -16.72 -18.93
C ALA A 413 -8.03 -15.33 -19.60
N GLY A 414 -8.65 -14.37 -18.92
CA GLY A 414 -8.80 -12.99 -19.42
C GLY A 414 -7.52 -12.16 -19.40
N ALA A 415 -6.40 -12.67 -18.87
CA ALA A 415 -5.12 -11.98 -18.79
C ALA A 415 -3.95 -12.78 -19.41
N GLU A 416 -4.20 -13.88 -20.11
CA GLU A 416 -3.12 -14.74 -20.66
C GLU A 416 -2.23 -14.01 -21.68
N SER A 417 -2.79 -13.12 -22.50
CA SER A 417 -1.98 -12.33 -23.45
C SER A 417 -0.98 -11.43 -22.73
N LEU A 418 -1.42 -10.77 -21.66
CA LEU A 418 -0.53 -9.97 -20.78
C LEU A 418 0.51 -10.88 -20.10
N ALA A 419 0.12 -12.05 -19.59
CA ALA A 419 1.03 -12.97 -18.91
C ALA A 419 2.15 -13.46 -19.86
N ARG A 420 1.84 -13.80 -21.11
CA ARG A 420 2.84 -14.17 -22.13
C ARG A 420 3.78 -13.02 -22.44
N ALA A 421 3.25 -11.80 -22.57
CA ALA A 421 4.05 -10.61 -22.80
C ALA A 421 4.97 -10.28 -21.61
N VAL A 422 4.50 -10.48 -20.38
CA VAL A 422 5.31 -10.33 -19.16
C VAL A 422 6.50 -11.29 -19.19
N VAL A 423 6.25 -12.58 -19.47
CA VAL A 423 7.33 -13.59 -19.57
C VAL A 423 8.32 -13.23 -20.67
N GLU A 424 7.83 -12.92 -21.88
CA GLU A 424 8.69 -12.53 -23.01
C GLU A 424 9.55 -11.29 -22.69
N THR A 425 8.97 -10.31 -22.00
CA THR A 425 9.70 -9.07 -21.66
C THR A 425 10.76 -9.32 -20.61
N ILE A 426 10.47 -10.12 -19.60
CA ILE A 426 11.42 -10.49 -18.54
C ILE A 426 12.57 -11.33 -19.12
N ASP A 427 12.27 -12.27 -20.02
CA ASP A 427 13.28 -13.16 -20.63
C ASP A 427 14.30 -12.39 -21.49
N LYS A 428 13.96 -11.17 -21.96
CA LYS A 428 14.90 -10.26 -22.64
C LYS A 428 15.93 -9.64 -21.71
N GLY A 429 15.75 -9.71 -20.37
CA GLY A 429 16.73 -9.25 -19.38
C GLY A 429 17.02 -7.74 -19.44
N GLN A 430 16.05 -6.90 -19.80
CA GLN A 430 16.24 -5.46 -20.03
C GLN A 430 16.12 -4.62 -18.75
N ALA A 431 15.66 -5.19 -17.63
CA ALA A 431 15.51 -4.46 -16.38
C ALA A 431 16.88 -4.01 -15.82
N LYS A 432 16.98 -2.71 -15.50
CA LYS A 432 18.16 -2.08 -14.88
C LYS A 432 17.70 -1.19 -13.72
N PHE A 433 16.99 -1.80 -12.78
CA PHE A 433 16.39 -1.08 -11.67
C PHE A 433 17.39 -0.24 -10.90
N LYS A 434 17.05 1.02 -10.67
CA LYS A 434 17.75 1.96 -9.79
C LYS A 434 16.74 2.92 -9.14
N PRO A 435 16.95 3.31 -7.88
CA PRO A 435 16.20 4.40 -7.26
C PRO A 435 16.39 5.72 -8.03
N ILE A 436 15.43 6.67 -7.87
CA ILE A 436 15.45 7.91 -8.65
C ILE A 436 16.39 8.96 -8.06
N TYR A 437 16.78 8.82 -6.81
CA TYR A 437 17.73 9.70 -6.13
C TYR A 437 18.73 8.91 -5.28
N ALA A 438 19.91 9.51 -5.02
CA ALA A 438 20.94 8.93 -4.16
C ALA A 438 20.69 9.22 -2.67
N ASP A 439 21.19 8.34 -1.79
CA ASP A 439 21.03 8.48 -0.33
C ASP A 439 21.75 9.72 0.24
N GLU A 440 22.81 10.18 -0.42
CA GLU A 440 23.67 11.29 0.00
C GLU A 440 23.05 12.68 -0.23
N LEU A 441 21.98 12.77 -1.04
CA LEU A 441 21.29 14.04 -1.24
C LEU A 441 20.64 14.50 0.07
N SER A 442 20.55 15.83 0.26
CA SER A 442 19.78 16.39 1.36
C SER A 442 18.30 16.01 1.26
N LEU A 443 17.58 16.03 2.38
CA LEU A 443 16.15 15.69 2.38
C LEU A 443 15.36 16.58 1.44
N SER A 444 15.67 17.88 1.40
CA SER A 444 15.03 18.83 0.48
C SER A 444 15.32 18.51 -0.98
N ALA A 445 16.56 18.13 -1.31
CA ALA A 445 16.95 17.74 -2.68
C ALA A 445 16.27 16.44 -3.13
N LYS A 446 16.09 15.46 -2.24
CA LYS A 446 15.33 14.23 -2.52
C LYS A 446 13.85 14.56 -2.83
N ILE A 447 13.21 15.42 -2.00
CA ILE A 447 11.84 15.87 -2.23
C ILE A 447 11.73 16.59 -3.58
N GLU A 448 12.67 17.50 -3.88
CA GLU A 448 12.68 18.23 -5.14
C GLU A 448 12.91 17.30 -6.34
N THR A 449 13.74 16.27 -6.22
CA THR A 449 13.94 15.26 -7.26
C THR A 449 12.63 14.53 -7.57
N VAL A 450 11.91 14.03 -6.57
CA VAL A 450 10.61 13.38 -6.80
C VAL A 450 9.61 14.36 -7.41
N ALA A 451 9.55 15.60 -6.92
CA ALA A 451 8.65 16.63 -7.44
C ALA A 451 8.91 16.92 -8.93
N LYS A 452 10.15 17.07 -9.34
CA LYS A 452 10.53 17.36 -10.74
C LYS A 452 10.41 16.13 -11.62
N GLU A 453 10.97 15.00 -11.20
CA GLU A 453 11.12 13.82 -12.04
C GLU A 453 9.82 13.01 -12.16
N ILE A 454 9.02 12.93 -11.12
CA ILE A 454 7.78 12.14 -11.09
C ILE A 454 6.55 13.01 -11.35
N TYR A 455 6.47 14.19 -10.68
CA TYR A 455 5.27 15.03 -10.79
C TYR A 455 5.35 16.11 -11.86
N ARG A 456 6.55 16.36 -12.46
CA ARG A 456 6.79 17.46 -13.41
C ARG A 456 6.49 18.83 -12.82
N ALA A 457 6.68 18.98 -11.50
CA ALA A 457 6.67 20.28 -10.85
C ALA A 457 7.86 21.13 -11.31
N SER A 458 7.70 22.45 -11.34
CA SER A 458 8.81 23.39 -11.59
C SER A 458 9.77 23.49 -10.41
N GLY A 459 9.31 23.11 -9.21
CA GLY A 459 10.09 23.11 -7.97
C GLY A 459 9.19 22.84 -6.77
N ILE A 460 9.75 23.06 -5.59
CA ILE A 460 9.07 22.91 -4.31
C ILE A 460 9.01 24.25 -3.57
N SER A 461 7.98 24.46 -2.76
CA SER A 461 7.92 25.54 -1.76
C SER A 461 7.82 24.91 -0.38
N ILE A 462 8.71 25.30 0.53
CA ILE A 462 8.78 24.70 1.87
C ILE A 462 8.37 25.75 2.90
N ALA A 463 7.33 25.47 3.69
CA ALA A 463 6.92 26.32 4.79
C ALA A 463 8.05 26.47 5.83
N GLY A 464 8.17 27.66 6.44
CA GLY A 464 9.25 27.95 7.37
C GLY A 464 9.44 26.92 8.49
N PRO A 465 8.39 26.46 9.18
CA PRO A 465 8.49 25.38 10.17
C PRO A 465 8.98 24.04 9.58
N ALA A 466 8.51 23.69 8.37
CA ALA A 466 8.94 22.48 7.68
C ALA A 466 10.43 22.53 7.28
N ALA A 467 10.91 23.69 6.82
CA ALA A 467 12.33 23.89 6.49
C ALA A 467 13.24 23.74 7.73
N LYS A 468 12.81 24.34 8.86
CA LYS A 468 13.52 24.17 10.15
C LYS A 468 13.54 22.69 10.59
N ARG A 469 12.42 21.98 10.41
CA ARG A 469 12.33 20.56 10.77
C ARG A 469 13.24 19.69 9.89
N LEU A 470 13.28 19.91 8.57
CA LEU A 470 14.19 19.20 7.65
C LEU A 470 15.64 19.37 8.09
N LYS A 471 16.07 20.62 8.37
CA LYS A 471 17.43 20.88 8.85
C LYS A 471 17.70 20.17 10.17
N ALA A 472 16.79 20.25 11.14
CA ALA A 472 16.96 19.57 12.43
C ALA A 472 17.08 18.04 12.27
N LEU A 473 16.36 17.43 11.33
CA LEU A 473 16.47 16.00 11.02
C LEU A 473 17.81 15.65 10.38
N GLU A 474 18.32 16.49 9.48
CA GLU A 474 19.64 16.30 8.88
C GLU A 474 20.74 16.41 9.95
N ASP A 475 20.68 17.44 10.80
CA ASP A 475 21.63 17.67 11.92
C ASP A 475 21.59 16.50 12.95
N ALA A 476 20.42 15.84 13.11
CA ALA A 476 20.24 14.65 13.96
C ALA A 476 20.65 13.32 13.27
N GLY A 477 21.19 13.36 12.05
CA GLY A 477 21.71 12.18 11.36
C GLY A 477 20.70 11.44 10.48
N TYR A 478 19.48 11.96 10.30
CA TYR A 478 18.43 11.35 9.46
C TYR A 478 18.50 11.76 7.98
N GLY A 479 19.49 12.53 7.56
CA GLY A 479 19.62 13.04 6.19
C GLY A 479 19.70 11.96 5.10
N LYS A 480 20.18 10.76 5.42
CA LYS A 480 20.26 9.63 4.47
C LYS A 480 18.95 8.88 4.26
N LEU A 481 17.92 9.11 5.09
CA LEU A 481 16.64 8.43 4.95
C LEU A 481 15.95 8.79 3.62
N PRO A 482 15.23 7.84 3.00
CA PRO A 482 14.37 8.15 1.87
C PRO A 482 13.18 9.04 2.29
N VAL A 483 12.60 9.72 1.31
CA VAL A 483 11.44 10.60 1.52
C VAL A 483 10.15 9.96 1.05
N CYS A 484 9.09 10.16 1.81
CA CYS A 484 7.73 9.72 1.50
C CYS A 484 6.86 10.96 1.29
N ILE A 485 6.56 11.30 0.05
CA ILE A 485 5.70 12.45 -0.23
C ILE A 485 4.23 12.07 -0.04
N ALA A 486 3.59 12.74 0.90
CA ALA A 486 2.18 12.58 1.21
C ALA A 486 1.37 13.67 0.48
N LYS A 487 0.59 13.27 -0.53
CA LYS A 487 -0.26 14.16 -1.34
C LYS A 487 -1.54 13.46 -1.78
N THR A 488 -2.44 14.20 -2.44
CA THR A 488 -3.63 13.61 -3.07
C THR A 488 -3.26 12.53 -4.09
N GLN A 489 -4.07 11.47 -4.16
CA GLN A 489 -3.92 10.39 -5.14
C GLN A 489 -4.54 10.72 -6.51
N TYR A 490 -5.29 11.80 -6.64
CA TYR A 490 -6.09 12.10 -7.83
C TYR A 490 -5.36 12.94 -8.89
N SER A 491 -4.14 13.40 -8.60
CA SER A 491 -3.35 14.24 -9.51
C SER A 491 -1.87 14.04 -9.27
N PHE A 492 -1.03 14.34 -10.26
CA PHE A 492 0.41 14.52 -10.05
C PHE A 492 0.72 15.74 -9.17
N ALA A 493 -0.13 16.76 -9.18
CA ALA A 493 0.00 17.93 -8.31
C ALA A 493 -0.55 17.65 -6.89
N ALA A 494 -0.34 18.60 -5.96
CA ALA A 494 -0.98 18.59 -4.65
C ALA A 494 -2.46 19.04 -4.71
N ASP A 495 -2.88 19.66 -5.81
CA ASP A 495 -4.27 20.04 -6.07
C ASP A 495 -5.00 18.93 -6.86
N PRO A 496 -6.04 18.30 -6.28
CA PRO A 496 -6.78 17.21 -6.95
C PRO A 496 -7.62 17.68 -8.16
N SER A 497 -7.82 18.99 -8.33
CA SER A 497 -8.55 19.54 -9.48
C SER A 497 -7.69 19.57 -10.75
N LEU A 498 -6.37 19.57 -10.64
CA LEU A 498 -5.43 19.54 -11.75
C LEU A 498 -5.31 18.12 -12.30
N ARG A 499 -6.29 17.71 -13.09
CA ARG A 499 -6.37 16.38 -13.72
C ARG A 499 -5.43 16.24 -14.93
N GLY A 500 -5.36 15.04 -15.48
CA GLY A 500 -4.53 14.74 -16.67
C GLY A 500 -3.05 14.65 -16.31
N ALA A 501 -2.22 15.41 -17.00
CA ALA A 501 -0.77 15.42 -16.82
C ALA A 501 -0.25 16.86 -16.60
N PRO A 502 -0.57 17.51 -15.46
CA PRO A 502 -0.15 18.87 -15.17
C PRO A 502 1.37 19.01 -15.13
N THR A 503 1.88 20.17 -15.55
CA THR A 503 3.31 20.53 -15.53
C THR A 503 3.49 21.92 -14.95
N GLY A 504 4.71 22.24 -14.49
CA GLY A 504 5.09 23.60 -14.09
C GLY A 504 4.47 24.08 -12.79
N HIS A 505 3.67 23.25 -12.10
CA HIS A 505 3.17 23.57 -10.77
C HIS A 505 4.28 23.53 -9.73
N VAL A 506 4.08 24.20 -8.60
CA VAL A 506 4.99 24.15 -7.45
C VAL A 506 4.41 23.19 -6.41
N LEU A 507 5.21 22.24 -5.92
CA LEU A 507 4.78 21.31 -4.87
C LEU A 507 4.96 21.96 -3.49
N PRO A 508 3.88 22.26 -2.72
CA PRO A 508 3.98 22.89 -1.42
C PRO A 508 4.28 21.83 -0.34
N ILE A 509 5.36 21.99 0.41
CA ILE A 509 5.66 21.17 1.60
C ILE A 509 5.27 21.94 2.85
N ARG A 510 4.20 21.52 3.51
CA ARG A 510 3.59 22.22 4.66
C ARG A 510 4.14 21.72 5.99
N GLU A 511 4.39 20.44 6.10
CA GLU A 511 4.83 19.76 7.31
C GLU A 511 5.80 18.64 6.98
N VAL A 512 6.69 18.32 7.92
CA VAL A 512 7.63 17.19 7.82
C VAL A 512 7.54 16.35 9.09
N ARG A 513 7.36 15.05 8.94
CA ARG A 513 7.32 14.08 10.04
C ARG A 513 8.43 13.05 9.88
N LEU A 514 9.02 12.64 11.00
CA LEU A 514 9.98 11.55 11.03
C LEU A 514 9.27 10.25 11.39
N SER A 515 9.48 9.23 10.57
CA SER A 515 9.14 7.82 10.88
C SER A 515 10.46 7.07 11.08
N ALA A 516 11.09 7.29 12.25
CA ALA A 516 12.46 6.83 12.53
C ALA A 516 12.58 5.31 12.56
N GLY A 517 11.59 4.62 13.10
CA GLY A 517 11.54 3.16 13.13
C GLY A 517 11.31 2.55 11.76
N ALA A 518 10.40 3.13 10.98
CA ALA A 518 10.16 2.72 9.59
C ALA A 518 11.32 3.10 8.65
N GLY A 519 12.11 4.12 9.03
CA GLY A 519 13.29 4.53 8.29
C GLY A 519 12.96 5.37 7.05
N PHE A 520 12.06 6.35 7.16
CA PHE A 520 11.80 7.36 6.13
C PHE A 520 11.30 8.68 6.73
N VAL A 521 11.37 9.74 5.95
CA VAL A 521 10.86 11.07 6.31
C VAL A 521 9.62 11.36 5.46
N VAL A 522 8.50 11.70 6.12
CA VAL A 522 7.25 12.06 5.44
C VAL A 522 7.22 13.56 5.17
N ALA A 523 7.07 13.94 3.90
CA ALA A 523 6.88 15.33 3.45
C ALA A 523 5.41 15.53 3.06
N MET A 524 4.68 16.33 3.84
CA MET A 524 3.25 16.59 3.65
C MET A 524 3.05 17.68 2.61
N ALA A 525 2.60 17.31 1.42
CA ALA A 525 2.39 18.19 0.26
C ALA A 525 0.90 18.44 -0.01
N GLY A 526 0.14 18.77 1.02
CA GLY A 526 -1.30 19.02 0.94
C GLY A 526 -2.00 18.69 2.25
N GLU A 527 -3.33 18.76 2.25
CA GLU A 527 -4.14 18.29 3.37
C GLU A 527 -4.33 16.78 3.27
N ILE A 528 -3.56 16.05 4.05
CA ILE A 528 -3.65 14.58 4.12
C ILE A 528 -4.29 14.21 5.45
N MET A 529 -5.40 13.49 5.36
CA MET A 529 -6.11 13.01 6.54
C MET A 529 -5.59 11.64 6.95
N SER A 530 -4.98 11.58 8.12
CA SER A 530 -4.59 10.33 8.76
C SER A 530 -5.74 9.64 9.51
N MET A 531 -6.88 10.32 9.67
CA MET A 531 -8.14 9.76 10.15
C MET A 531 -9.27 10.12 9.17
N PRO A 532 -9.60 9.24 8.20
CA PRO A 532 -10.73 9.44 7.30
C PRO A 532 -12.05 9.49 8.06
N GLY A 533 -13.05 10.15 7.49
CA GLY A 533 -14.42 10.07 8.01
C GLY A 533 -15.27 9.12 7.17
N LEU A 534 -16.33 8.56 7.76
CA LEU A 534 -17.35 7.86 7.00
C LEU A 534 -18.02 8.82 6.00
N PRO A 535 -18.35 8.36 4.77
CA PRO A 535 -19.09 9.16 3.79
C PRO A 535 -20.55 9.37 4.25
N ARG A 536 -21.30 10.17 3.48
CA ARG A 536 -22.71 10.45 3.78
C ARG A 536 -23.56 9.19 3.81
N VAL A 537 -23.26 8.23 2.95
CA VAL A 537 -23.88 6.89 2.90
C VAL A 537 -22.75 5.89 2.95
N PRO A 538 -22.40 5.37 4.13
CA PRO A 538 -21.31 4.40 4.27
C PRO A 538 -21.71 3.01 3.78
N ALA A 539 -20.74 2.23 3.32
CA ALA A 539 -20.96 0.83 2.94
C ALA A 539 -21.53 -0.01 4.09
N ALA A 540 -21.22 0.38 5.33
CA ALA A 540 -21.77 -0.24 6.55
C ALA A 540 -23.29 -0.35 6.58
N GLU A 541 -24.04 0.54 5.90
CA GLU A 541 -25.51 0.47 5.82
C GLU A 541 -26.02 -0.75 5.02
N LYS A 542 -25.14 -1.35 4.19
CA LYS A 542 -25.48 -2.49 3.32
C LYS A 542 -24.86 -3.80 3.80
N ILE A 543 -23.83 -3.72 4.63
CA ILE A 543 -23.13 -4.90 5.14
C ILE A 543 -23.95 -5.50 6.29
N GLY A 544 -24.25 -6.80 6.21
CA GLY A 544 -25.04 -7.49 7.22
C GLY A 544 -24.82 -9.00 7.18
N LEU A 545 -25.72 -9.72 7.84
CA LEU A 545 -25.74 -11.17 7.83
C LEU A 545 -26.99 -11.68 7.11
N THR A 546 -26.82 -12.74 6.34
CA THR A 546 -27.94 -13.52 5.81
C THR A 546 -28.62 -14.34 6.92
N ALA A 547 -29.77 -14.95 6.64
CA ALA A 547 -30.45 -15.83 7.58
C ALA A 547 -29.60 -17.04 8.02
N ASP A 548 -28.67 -17.46 7.18
CA ASP A 548 -27.75 -18.57 7.44
C ASP A 548 -26.44 -18.13 8.16
N GLY A 549 -26.36 -16.85 8.56
CA GLY A 549 -25.22 -16.29 9.27
C GLY A 549 -24.02 -15.91 8.38
N GLU A 550 -24.17 -15.96 7.06
CA GLU A 550 -23.12 -15.55 6.11
C GLU A 550 -23.09 -14.01 5.99
N VAL A 551 -21.89 -13.45 5.85
CA VAL A 551 -21.71 -12.01 5.64
C VAL A 551 -22.18 -11.62 4.24
N ASP A 552 -23.00 -10.58 4.12
CA ASP A 552 -23.49 -10.04 2.85
C ASP A 552 -23.27 -8.53 2.73
N GLY A 553 -23.41 -8.00 1.50
CA GLY A 553 -23.23 -6.57 1.23
C GLY A 553 -21.78 -6.09 1.21
N ILE A 554 -20.80 -6.98 1.29
CA ILE A 554 -19.40 -6.66 0.99
C ILE A 554 -19.22 -6.78 -0.52
N PHE A 555 -19.40 -5.65 -1.25
CA PHE A 555 -19.21 -5.42 -2.69
C PHE A 555 -19.94 -6.34 -3.67
#